data_290203198be04ba85aa3a3b8a2f238ad
#
_entry.id   290203198be04ba85aa3a3b8a2f238ad
#
_cell.length_a   1.000
_cell.length_b   1.000
_cell.length_c   1.000
_cell.angle_alpha   90.00
_cell.angle_beta   90.00
_cell.angle_gamma   90.00
#
_symmetry.space_group_name_H-M   'P 1'
#
loop_
_entity.id
_entity.type
_entity.pdbx_description
1 polymer ?
#
loop_
_entity_poly.entity_id
_entity_poly.type
_entity_poly.pdbx_seq_one_letter_code
_entity_poly.pdbx_strand_id
1 'polypeptide(L)'
;MNAMAQQKGLGRGLGALLGDYNQGPEEEGNLRMLPLQRVEPNPDQPRRDFNEEELQALADSIAVHGILQPLTVRELPQSQYYQIIAGERRWRAARLAGLTEIPALVVEADDRKAMELALIENLQRQDLNPVEEALGYQSLLTDYGLTQEEAAQRVGKSRPAVANALRLLNLEAKILEMVKTGALSPGHARAILRVKDPKKQREAAQKIAALDLSVRQAEALCRNMSREPKPEQPAPALQVDYVAECEKTLSRHLGRAVKIVNGKRKGRFELEFYGPEDLQRLYEACLLYTSDAADE
;
A
#
# COMPACT_ATOMS: atom_id res chain seq x y z
N MET A 1 -22.31 64.67 0.62
CA MET A 1 -21.98 63.52 -0.23
C MET A 1 -20.85 62.80 0.47
N ASN A 2 -21.17 61.84 1.32
CA ASN A 2 -20.19 61.05 2.10
C ASN A 2 -20.19 59.63 1.59
N ALA A 3 -19.08 59.21 1.01
CA ALA A 3 -18.84 57.84 0.61
C ALA A 3 -18.36 57.03 1.83
N MET A 4 -19.20 56.10 2.30
CA MET A 4 -18.82 55.11 3.31
C MET A 4 -17.94 54.02 2.67
N ALA A 5 -16.70 53.92 3.16
CA ALA A 5 -15.79 52.83 2.86
C ALA A 5 -16.29 51.57 3.57
N GLN A 6 -16.61 50.53 2.81
CA GLN A 6 -16.89 49.19 3.31
C GLN A 6 -15.58 48.53 3.80
N GLN A 7 -15.46 48.30 5.09
CA GLN A 7 -14.47 47.40 5.68
C GLN A 7 -14.77 45.94 5.27
N LYS A 8 -13.93 45.36 4.48
CA LYS A 8 -13.93 43.91 4.20
C LYS A 8 -13.44 43.16 5.45
N GLY A 9 -14.39 42.56 6.17
CA GLY A 9 -14.10 41.79 7.37
C GLY A 9 -13.35 40.48 7.11
N LEU A 10 -12.39 40.21 7.98
CA LEU A 10 -11.58 38.98 8.12
C LEU A 10 -12.40 37.73 8.52
N GLY A 11 -13.72 37.77 8.47
CA GLY A 11 -14.60 36.72 9.00
C GLY A 11 -14.84 35.50 8.09
N ARG A 12 -14.41 35.53 6.81
CA ARG A 12 -14.70 34.46 5.86
C ARG A 12 -13.64 33.31 5.80
N GLY A 13 -12.46 33.55 6.37
CA GLY A 13 -11.38 32.54 6.36
C GLY A 13 -11.44 31.54 7.52
N LEU A 14 -12.02 31.93 8.67
CA LEU A 14 -12.12 31.02 9.82
C LEU A 14 -13.25 30.00 9.67
N GLY A 15 -14.33 30.32 8.97
CA GLY A 15 -15.41 29.37 8.65
C GLY A 15 -14.98 28.26 7.66
N ALA A 16 -14.01 28.56 6.80
CA ALA A 16 -13.46 27.57 5.87
C ALA A 16 -12.39 26.65 6.51
N LEU A 17 -11.80 27.02 7.63
CA LEU A 17 -10.84 26.23 8.41
C LEU A 17 -11.50 25.41 9.54
N LEU A 18 -12.71 25.80 9.94
CA LEU A 18 -13.58 25.03 10.83
C LEU A 18 -14.58 24.20 10.02
N GLY A 19 -14.22 23.97 8.76
CA GLY A 19 -14.91 23.31 7.70
C GLY A 19 -15.90 22.24 8.08
N ASP A 20 -17.07 22.37 7.49
CA ASP A 20 -18.01 21.32 7.08
C ASP A 20 -17.96 19.95 7.80
N TYR A 21 -17.80 19.96 9.12
CA TYR A 21 -18.04 18.78 9.96
C TYR A 21 -19.54 18.63 10.31
N ASN A 22 -20.40 19.46 9.72
CA ASN A 22 -21.83 19.47 10.02
C ASN A 22 -22.68 19.39 8.74
N GLN A 23 -22.59 18.31 8.00
CA GLN A 23 -23.63 17.95 7.02
C GLN A 23 -23.91 16.43 7.04
N GLY A 24 -24.39 15.93 8.19
CA GLY A 24 -25.35 14.84 8.23
C GLY A 24 -26.68 15.44 8.67
N PRO A 25 -27.80 15.23 7.94
CA PRO A 25 -29.09 15.70 8.40
C PRO A 25 -29.49 14.90 9.63
N GLU A 26 -29.88 15.57 10.74
CA GLU A 26 -30.56 15.05 11.93
C GLU A 26 -29.81 14.89 13.27
N GLU A 27 -28.56 15.40 13.45
CA GLU A 27 -27.89 15.22 14.75
C GLU A 27 -28.05 16.39 15.75
N GLU A 28 -28.57 17.55 15.38
CA GLU A 28 -28.73 18.68 16.30
C GLU A 28 -29.80 18.50 17.40
N GLY A 29 -30.68 17.48 17.27
CA GLY A 29 -31.77 17.23 18.23
C GLY A 29 -31.41 16.38 19.44
N ASN A 30 -30.28 15.66 19.45
CA ASN A 30 -29.99 14.61 20.43
C ASN A 30 -28.89 14.96 21.43
N LEU A 31 -28.34 16.20 21.43
CA LEU A 31 -27.41 16.64 22.45
C LEU A 31 -28.16 16.98 23.74
N ARG A 32 -27.81 16.27 24.82
CA ARG A 32 -28.44 16.44 26.15
C ARG A 32 -27.39 16.53 27.25
N MET A 33 -27.69 17.31 28.29
CA MET A 33 -26.96 17.23 29.55
C MET A 33 -27.53 16.07 30.36
N LEU A 34 -26.69 15.08 30.64
CA LEU A 34 -27.12 13.87 31.37
C LEU A 34 -26.46 13.83 32.74
N PRO A 35 -27.20 13.42 33.79
CA PRO A 35 -26.62 13.17 35.10
C PRO A 35 -25.56 12.06 34.99
N LEU A 36 -24.34 12.34 35.49
CA LEU A 36 -23.21 11.42 35.40
C LEU A 36 -23.52 10.05 36.03
N GLN A 37 -24.36 10.01 37.05
CA GLN A 37 -24.79 8.79 37.72
C GLN A 37 -25.68 7.86 36.89
N ARG A 38 -26.29 8.40 35.81
CA ARG A 38 -27.15 7.62 34.88
C ARG A 38 -26.38 7.13 33.66
N VAL A 39 -25.08 7.38 33.59
CA VAL A 39 -24.23 6.98 32.47
C VAL A 39 -23.29 5.85 32.90
N GLU A 40 -23.39 4.72 32.21
CA GLU A 40 -22.63 3.50 32.52
C GLU A 40 -21.66 3.14 31.41
N PRO A 41 -20.44 2.60 31.75
CA PRO A 41 -19.50 2.12 30.75
C PRO A 41 -20.04 0.84 30.07
N ASN A 42 -19.64 0.63 28.82
CA ASN A 42 -19.92 -0.62 28.13
C ASN A 42 -18.93 -1.71 28.60
N PRO A 43 -19.38 -2.85 29.16
CA PRO A 43 -18.50 -3.94 29.59
C PRO A 43 -17.69 -4.58 28.47
N ASP A 44 -18.14 -4.48 27.22
CA ASP A 44 -17.50 -5.04 26.04
C ASP A 44 -16.50 -4.11 25.36
N GLN A 45 -16.16 -2.97 26.00
CA GLN A 45 -15.16 -2.04 25.46
C GLN A 45 -13.77 -2.70 25.39
N PRO A 46 -13.08 -2.60 24.24
CA PRO A 46 -11.79 -3.26 24.02
C PRO A 46 -10.64 -2.66 24.83
N ARG A 47 -10.76 -1.38 25.25
CA ARG A 47 -9.71 -0.68 25.99
C ARG A 47 -9.94 -0.80 27.50
N ARG A 48 -9.10 -1.61 28.18
CA ARG A 48 -9.15 -1.80 29.64
C ARG A 48 -8.04 -1.05 30.39
N ASP A 49 -6.93 -0.77 29.70
CA ASP A 49 -5.78 -0.10 30.32
C ASP A 49 -5.84 1.40 30.08
N PHE A 50 -5.92 2.15 31.16
CA PHE A 50 -5.88 3.61 31.18
C PHE A 50 -4.68 4.05 32.02
N ASN A 51 -3.82 4.86 31.43
CA ASN A 51 -2.73 5.49 32.19
C ASN A 51 -3.35 6.50 33.17
N GLU A 52 -3.10 6.30 34.48
CA GLU A 52 -3.66 7.15 35.52
C GLU A 52 -3.20 8.59 35.46
N GLU A 53 -1.92 8.83 35.07
CA GLU A 53 -1.37 10.19 34.91
C GLU A 53 -2.07 10.97 33.80
N GLU A 54 -2.27 10.30 32.64
CA GLU A 54 -3.00 10.90 31.52
C GLU A 54 -4.47 11.15 31.85
N LEU A 55 -5.08 10.27 32.64
CA LEU A 55 -6.47 10.42 33.07
C LEU A 55 -6.63 11.59 34.06
N GLN A 56 -5.68 11.77 34.98
CA GLN A 56 -5.67 12.89 35.90
C GLN A 56 -5.46 14.21 35.19
N ALA A 57 -4.51 14.29 34.23
CA ALA A 57 -4.31 15.50 33.44
C ALA A 57 -5.57 15.88 32.64
N LEU A 58 -6.31 14.88 32.13
CA LEU A 58 -7.59 15.13 31.46
C LEU A 58 -8.67 15.59 32.45
N ALA A 59 -8.71 15.05 33.67
CA ALA A 59 -9.64 15.47 34.72
C ALA A 59 -9.41 16.94 35.15
N ASP A 60 -8.15 17.35 35.30
CA ASP A 60 -7.77 18.72 35.63
C ASP A 60 -8.21 19.69 34.51
N SER A 61 -8.01 19.30 33.25
CA SER A 61 -8.49 20.08 32.10
C SER A 61 -10.02 20.21 32.07
N ILE A 62 -10.73 19.10 32.34
CA ILE A 62 -12.20 19.06 32.39
C ILE A 62 -12.75 19.90 33.54
N ALA A 63 -12.07 19.92 34.69
CA ALA A 63 -12.46 20.76 35.83
C ALA A 63 -12.44 22.27 35.48
N VAL A 64 -11.50 22.69 34.61
CA VAL A 64 -11.35 24.12 34.23
C VAL A 64 -12.25 24.50 33.04
N HIS A 65 -12.31 23.65 32.02
CA HIS A 65 -12.93 24.00 30.72
C HIS A 65 -14.25 23.25 30.46
N GLY A 66 -14.62 22.30 31.31
CA GLY A 66 -15.71 21.37 31.03
C GLY A 66 -15.38 20.37 29.94
N ILE A 67 -16.39 19.61 29.51
CA ILE A 67 -16.28 18.66 28.41
C ILE A 67 -16.59 19.38 27.10
N LEU A 68 -15.56 19.67 26.30
CA LEU A 68 -15.71 20.36 25.01
C LEU A 68 -16.33 19.47 23.92
N GLN A 69 -16.00 18.20 23.93
CA GLN A 69 -16.55 17.22 23.00
C GLN A 69 -17.50 16.28 23.72
N PRO A 70 -18.82 16.24 23.34
CA PRO A 70 -19.82 15.39 24.00
C PRO A 70 -19.44 13.91 23.96
N LEU A 71 -19.95 13.13 24.92
CA LEU A 71 -19.93 11.70 24.85
C LEU A 71 -20.99 11.19 23.86
N THR A 72 -20.78 10.03 23.26
CA THR A 72 -21.84 9.35 22.52
C THR A 72 -22.39 8.23 23.39
N VAL A 73 -23.71 8.25 23.61
CA VAL A 73 -24.39 7.30 24.48
C VAL A 73 -25.66 6.78 23.80
N ARG A 74 -26.13 5.64 24.25
CA ARG A 74 -27.46 5.12 23.89
C ARG A 74 -28.33 4.95 25.14
N GLU A 75 -29.61 5.09 24.98
CA GLU A 75 -30.55 4.78 26.05
C GLU A 75 -30.72 3.25 26.18
N LEU A 76 -30.64 2.75 27.42
CA LEU A 76 -30.85 1.32 27.66
C LEU A 76 -32.36 1.04 27.72
N PRO A 77 -32.84 0.02 26.96
CA PRO A 77 -34.26 -0.34 26.98
C PRO A 77 -34.76 -0.61 28.41
N GLN A 78 -35.92 -0.07 28.75
CA GLN A 78 -36.58 -0.26 30.04
C GLN A 78 -35.83 0.28 31.28
N SER A 79 -34.81 1.08 31.08
CA SER A 79 -34.09 1.74 32.16
C SER A 79 -33.93 3.24 31.89
N GLN A 80 -33.70 4.01 32.94
CA GLN A 80 -33.38 5.44 32.78
C GLN A 80 -31.85 5.66 32.70
N TYR A 81 -31.11 4.63 32.34
CA TYR A 81 -29.64 4.64 32.23
C TYR A 81 -29.22 4.73 30.76
N TYR A 82 -28.05 5.29 30.58
CA TYR A 82 -27.42 5.45 29.28
C TYR A 82 -26.10 4.69 29.24
N GLN A 83 -25.86 3.93 28.16
CA GLN A 83 -24.62 3.21 27.99
C GLN A 83 -23.69 3.98 27.06
N ILE A 84 -22.43 4.09 27.45
CA ILE A 84 -21.38 4.77 26.66
C ILE A 84 -21.07 3.93 25.41
N ILE A 85 -21.20 4.56 24.24
CA ILE A 85 -20.71 4.03 22.96
C ILE A 85 -19.27 4.54 22.76
N ALA A 86 -19.05 5.84 22.93
CA ALA A 86 -17.75 6.49 22.73
C ALA A 86 -17.49 7.56 23.80
N GLY A 87 -16.22 7.73 24.22
CA GLY A 87 -15.82 8.76 25.16
C GLY A 87 -15.62 8.28 26.61
N GLU A 88 -15.35 7.00 26.86
CA GLU A 88 -15.16 6.46 28.21
C GLU A 88 -14.06 7.18 29.01
N ARG A 89 -12.94 7.58 28.37
CA ARG A 89 -11.90 8.39 29.06
C ARG A 89 -12.45 9.70 29.59
N ARG A 90 -13.29 10.40 28.82
CA ARG A 90 -13.93 11.65 29.23
C ARG A 90 -14.90 11.42 30.38
N TRP A 91 -15.66 10.35 30.36
CA TRP A 91 -16.56 9.99 31.45
C TRP A 91 -15.78 9.69 32.75
N ARG A 92 -14.70 8.90 32.70
CA ARG A 92 -13.84 8.63 33.87
C ARG A 92 -13.21 9.89 34.42
N ALA A 93 -12.67 10.73 33.54
CA ALA A 93 -12.07 12.01 33.91
C ALA A 93 -13.11 12.98 34.50
N ALA A 94 -14.34 13.01 33.98
CA ALA A 94 -15.43 13.80 34.54
C ALA A 94 -15.82 13.36 35.95
N ARG A 95 -15.80 12.03 36.23
CA ARG A 95 -15.99 11.51 37.60
C ARG A 95 -14.88 11.96 38.55
N LEU A 96 -13.62 11.92 38.10
CA LEU A 96 -12.48 12.40 38.88
C LEU A 96 -12.55 13.91 39.14
N ALA A 97 -13.01 14.68 38.14
CA ALA A 97 -13.21 16.11 38.25
C ALA A 97 -14.44 16.51 39.08
N GLY A 98 -15.26 15.53 39.53
CA GLY A 98 -16.43 15.79 40.36
C GLY A 98 -17.62 16.43 39.67
N LEU A 99 -17.73 16.30 38.35
CA LEU A 99 -18.88 16.82 37.61
C LEU A 99 -20.15 16.02 37.95
N THR A 100 -21.28 16.72 38.01
CA THR A 100 -22.61 16.12 38.25
C THR A 100 -23.33 15.77 36.97
N GLU A 101 -23.08 16.53 35.89
CA GLU A 101 -23.70 16.39 34.57
C GLU A 101 -22.65 16.44 33.47
N ILE A 102 -22.94 15.80 32.37
CA ILE A 102 -22.05 15.73 31.21
C ILE A 102 -22.83 15.92 29.91
N PRO A 103 -22.27 16.63 28.91
CA PRO A 103 -22.86 16.71 27.59
C PRO A 103 -22.73 15.37 26.88
N ALA A 104 -23.84 14.86 26.39
CA ALA A 104 -23.88 13.60 25.68
C ALA A 104 -24.83 13.67 24.46
N LEU A 105 -24.38 13.05 23.38
CA LEU A 105 -25.15 12.80 22.18
C LEU A 105 -25.87 11.47 22.36
N VAL A 106 -27.19 11.49 22.45
CA VAL A 106 -28.02 10.28 22.60
C VAL A 106 -28.36 9.73 21.23
N VAL A 107 -27.89 8.54 20.94
CA VAL A 107 -28.12 7.84 19.65
C VAL A 107 -29.07 6.69 19.89
N GLU A 108 -30.10 6.61 19.04
CA GLU A 108 -30.98 5.44 18.99
C GLU A 108 -30.23 4.31 18.27
N ALA A 109 -29.73 3.34 19.04
CA ALA A 109 -28.97 2.23 18.52
C ALA A 109 -29.28 0.95 19.30
N ASP A 110 -29.55 -0.14 18.59
CA ASP A 110 -29.52 -1.47 19.18
C ASP A 110 -28.08 -1.87 19.55
N ASP A 111 -27.90 -3.02 20.21
CA ASP A 111 -26.60 -3.51 20.63
C ASP A 111 -25.61 -3.61 19.47
N ARG A 112 -26.08 -4.10 18.32
CA ARG A 112 -25.26 -4.28 17.13
C ARG A 112 -24.81 -2.94 16.54
N LYS A 113 -25.71 -1.98 16.46
CA LYS A 113 -25.40 -0.63 15.95
C LYS A 113 -24.49 0.15 16.88
N ALA A 114 -24.68 0.00 18.20
CA ALA A 114 -23.82 0.63 19.18
C ALA A 114 -22.38 0.10 19.11
N MET A 115 -22.19 -1.21 18.94
CA MET A 115 -20.87 -1.81 18.74
C MET A 115 -20.23 -1.39 17.42
N GLU A 116 -21.02 -1.29 16.34
CA GLU A 116 -20.53 -0.78 15.06
C GLU A 116 -20.00 0.65 15.18
N LEU A 117 -20.77 1.54 15.82
CA LEU A 117 -20.38 2.93 16.02
C LEU A 117 -19.12 3.05 16.90
N ALA A 118 -19.02 2.25 17.96
CA ALA A 118 -17.83 2.19 18.81
C ALA A 118 -16.60 1.72 18.03
N LEU A 119 -16.75 0.73 17.14
CA LEU A 119 -15.67 0.25 16.30
C LEU A 119 -15.23 1.31 15.27
N ILE A 120 -16.17 2.01 14.64
CA ILE A 120 -15.88 3.10 13.70
C ILE A 120 -15.13 4.24 14.40
N GLU A 121 -15.58 4.66 15.60
CA GLU A 121 -14.88 5.68 16.39
C GLU A 121 -13.44 5.25 16.69
N ASN A 122 -13.26 4.01 17.15
CA ASN A 122 -11.93 3.48 17.44
C ASN A 122 -11.03 3.45 16.19
N LEU A 123 -11.59 3.12 15.00
CA LEU A 123 -10.85 3.15 13.74
C LEU A 123 -10.47 4.56 13.24
N GLN A 124 -11.14 5.59 13.71
CA GLN A 124 -10.81 6.99 13.39
C GLN A 124 -9.66 7.55 14.24
N ARG A 125 -9.16 6.78 15.22
CA ARG A 125 -8.04 7.20 16.07
C ARG A 125 -6.74 7.24 15.25
N GLN A 126 -5.86 8.18 15.60
CA GLN A 126 -4.59 8.39 14.89
C GLN A 126 -3.45 7.47 15.40
N ASP A 127 -3.64 6.82 16.55
CA ASP A 127 -2.64 6.01 17.25
C ASP A 127 -2.73 4.51 16.97
N LEU A 128 -3.61 4.07 16.06
CA LEU A 128 -3.73 2.67 15.68
C LEU A 128 -2.53 2.19 14.88
N ASN A 129 -2.06 0.98 15.20
CA ASN A 129 -1.11 0.34 14.33
C ASN A 129 -1.79 -0.23 13.07
N PRO A 130 -1.05 -0.42 11.96
CA PRO A 130 -1.63 -0.84 10.68
C PRO A 130 -2.34 -2.21 10.72
N VAL A 131 -1.95 -3.08 11.65
CA VAL A 131 -2.57 -4.40 11.79
C VAL A 131 -3.89 -4.29 12.57
N GLU A 132 -3.95 -3.45 13.60
CA GLU A 132 -5.19 -3.15 14.33
C GLU A 132 -6.22 -2.48 13.41
N GLU A 133 -5.77 -1.51 12.61
CA GLU A 133 -6.62 -0.86 11.59
C GLU A 133 -7.21 -1.90 10.62
N ALA A 134 -6.37 -2.82 10.13
CA ALA A 134 -6.80 -3.87 9.21
C ALA A 134 -7.81 -4.85 9.85
N LEU A 135 -7.59 -5.24 11.11
CA LEU A 135 -8.53 -6.09 11.87
C LEU A 135 -9.86 -5.39 12.12
N GLY A 136 -9.84 -4.11 12.44
CA GLY A 136 -11.06 -3.33 12.59
C GLY A 136 -11.87 -3.26 11.29
N TYR A 137 -11.23 -3.05 10.14
CA TYR A 137 -11.92 -3.13 8.85
C TYR A 137 -12.47 -4.54 8.58
N GLN A 138 -11.72 -5.58 8.93
CA GLN A 138 -12.21 -6.94 8.77
C GLN A 138 -13.47 -7.17 9.57
N SER A 139 -13.52 -6.75 10.85
CA SER A 139 -14.74 -6.85 11.68
C SER A 139 -15.90 -6.08 11.08
N LEU A 140 -15.71 -4.88 10.54
CA LEU A 140 -16.77 -4.14 9.84
C LEU A 140 -17.38 -4.95 8.67
N LEU A 141 -16.56 -5.69 7.95
CA LEU A 141 -17.02 -6.50 6.82
C LEU A 141 -17.69 -7.80 7.29
N THR A 142 -17.10 -8.53 8.27
CA THR A 142 -17.55 -9.87 8.66
C THR A 142 -18.70 -9.83 9.65
N ASP A 143 -18.62 -8.99 10.69
CA ASP A 143 -19.56 -9.00 11.79
C ASP A 143 -20.77 -8.10 11.52
N TYR A 144 -20.53 -7.00 10.79
CA TYR A 144 -21.58 -6.02 10.45
C TYR A 144 -22.07 -6.13 9.01
N GLY A 145 -21.42 -6.93 8.15
CA GLY A 145 -21.85 -7.19 6.77
C GLY A 145 -21.66 -6.01 5.82
N LEU A 146 -20.77 -5.07 6.14
CA LEU A 146 -20.49 -3.92 5.30
C LEU A 146 -19.64 -4.31 4.10
N THR A 147 -19.86 -3.64 2.98
CA THR A 147 -18.94 -3.67 1.85
C THR A 147 -17.68 -2.83 2.14
N GLN A 148 -16.61 -3.05 1.40
CA GLN A 148 -15.39 -2.22 1.53
C GLN A 148 -15.65 -0.73 1.22
N GLU A 149 -16.62 -0.45 0.35
CA GLU A 149 -17.03 0.91 0.01
C GLU A 149 -17.73 1.59 1.18
N GLU A 150 -18.72 0.93 1.78
CA GLU A 150 -19.48 1.43 2.93
C GLU A 150 -18.57 1.61 4.15
N ALA A 151 -17.68 0.65 4.43
CA ALA A 151 -16.71 0.76 5.51
C ALA A 151 -15.76 1.96 5.30
N ALA A 152 -15.27 2.17 4.07
CA ALA A 152 -14.42 3.30 3.73
C ALA A 152 -15.15 4.63 3.94
N GLN A 153 -16.40 4.74 3.47
CA GLN A 153 -17.22 5.95 3.62
C GLN A 153 -17.46 6.27 5.10
N ARG A 154 -17.83 5.26 5.93
CA ARG A 154 -18.14 5.45 7.35
C ARG A 154 -16.91 5.86 8.18
N VAL A 155 -15.73 5.38 7.81
CA VAL A 155 -14.48 5.71 8.52
C VAL A 155 -13.80 6.98 7.95
N GLY A 156 -14.32 7.54 6.84
CA GLY A 156 -13.74 8.72 6.18
C GLY A 156 -12.42 8.41 5.45
N LYS A 157 -12.27 7.17 4.95
CA LYS A 157 -11.09 6.74 4.19
C LYS A 157 -11.47 6.39 2.75
N SER A 158 -10.48 6.28 1.87
CA SER A 158 -10.72 5.81 0.51
C SER A 158 -10.86 4.27 0.48
N ARG A 159 -11.73 3.74 -0.39
CA ARG A 159 -11.85 2.30 -0.64
C ARG A 159 -10.50 1.60 -0.91
N PRO A 160 -9.57 2.17 -1.73
CA PRO A 160 -8.25 1.58 -1.90
C PRO A 160 -7.42 1.51 -0.61
N ALA A 161 -7.58 2.46 0.33
CA ALA A 161 -6.91 2.41 1.63
C ALA A 161 -7.41 1.22 2.45
N VAL A 162 -8.73 1.03 2.57
CA VAL A 162 -9.34 -0.11 3.26
C VAL A 162 -8.92 -1.44 2.61
N ALA A 163 -8.99 -1.55 1.28
CA ALA A 163 -8.56 -2.74 0.57
C ALA A 163 -7.07 -3.06 0.80
N ASN A 164 -6.20 -2.05 0.83
CA ASN A 164 -4.78 -2.24 1.11
C ASN A 164 -4.52 -2.67 2.56
N ALA A 165 -5.25 -2.12 3.54
CA ALA A 165 -5.15 -2.55 4.92
C ALA A 165 -5.59 -4.02 5.08
N LEU A 166 -6.74 -4.40 4.54
CA LEU A 166 -7.23 -5.78 4.58
C LEU A 166 -6.26 -6.79 3.96
N ARG A 167 -5.57 -6.39 2.89
CA ARG A 167 -4.55 -7.27 2.26
C ARG A 167 -3.38 -7.59 3.18
N LEU A 168 -3.06 -6.73 4.16
CA LEU A 168 -1.99 -6.99 5.13
C LEU A 168 -2.25 -8.27 5.91
N LEU A 169 -3.50 -8.58 6.23
CA LEU A 169 -3.90 -9.76 6.99
C LEU A 169 -3.60 -11.09 6.27
N ASN A 170 -3.29 -11.04 4.96
CA ASN A 170 -2.84 -12.22 4.21
C ASN A 170 -1.35 -12.55 4.42
N LEU A 171 -0.62 -11.74 5.18
CA LEU A 171 0.76 -12.02 5.53
C LEU A 171 0.85 -13.01 6.69
N GLU A 172 1.97 -13.75 6.75
CA GLU A 172 2.25 -14.65 7.87
C GLU A 172 2.36 -13.89 9.21
N ALA A 173 1.91 -14.51 10.30
CA ALA A 173 1.88 -13.90 11.63
C ALA A 173 3.20 -13.23 12.07
N LYS A 174 4.35 -13.83 11.71
CA LYS A 174 5.67 -13.27 12.01
C LYS A 174 5.92 -11.94 11.30
N ILE A 175 5.45 -11.81 10.06
CA ILE A 175 5.60 -10.56 9.29
C ILE A 175 4.62 -9.51 9.81
N LEU A 176 3.39 -9.92 10.17
CA LEU A 176 2.42 -9.03 10.82
C LEU A 176 2.95 -8.45 12.13
N GLU A 177 3.65 -9.26 12.93
CA GLU A 177 4.28 -8.77 14.15
C GLU A 177 5.38 -7.73 13.89
N MET A 178 6.17 -7.91 12.82
CA MET A 178 7.14 -6.90 12.39
C MET A 178 6.48 -5.59 11.93
N VAL A 179 5.30 -5.68 11.32
CA VAL A 179 4.51 -4.49 10.94
C VAL A 179 3.91 -3.82 12.17
N LYS A 180 3.41 -4.59 13.13
CA LYS A 180 2.82 -4.12 14.39
C LYS A 180 3.84 -3.38 15.25
N THR A 181 5.07 -3.90 15.34
CA THR A 181 6.18 -3.29 16.09
C THR A 181 6.85 -2.11 15.37
N GLY A 182 6.46 -1.83 14.11
CA GLY A 182 7.06 -0.77 13.30
C GLY A 182 8.38 -1.12 12.62
N ALA A 183 8.89 -2.35 12.79
CA ALA A 183 10.10 -2.83 12.09
C ALA A 183 9.91 -2.87 10.56
N LEU A 184 8.66 -3.01 10.11
CA LEU A 184 8.26 -2.91 8.71
C LEU A 184 7.13 -1.89 8.57
N SER A 185 7.26 -0.98 7.61
CA SER A 185 6.17 -0.07 7.27
C SER A 185 5.05 -0.77 6.48
N PRO A 186 3.82 -0.21 6.42
CA PRO A 186 2.75 -0.72 5.56
C PRO A 186 3.15 -0.78 4.07
N GLY A 187 4.04 0.10 3.64
CA GLY A 187 4.61 0.09 2.28
C GLY A 187 5.47 -1.15 2.03
N HIS A 188 6.32 -1.52 3.00
CA HIS A 188 7.12 -2.75 2.94
C HIS A 188 6.24 -3.99 2.91
N ALA A 189 5.22 -4.06 3.76
CA ALA A 189 4.27 -5.16 3.80
C ALA A 189 3.55 -5.35 2.46
N ARG A 190 3.13 -4.25 1.80
CA ARG A 190 2.52 -4.30 0.44
C ARG A 190 3.49 -4.80 -0.63
N ALA A 191 4.78 -4.47 -0.52
CA ALA A 191 5.80 -5.00 -1.43
C ALA A 191 5.98 -6.52 -1.24
N ILE A 192 6.03 -6.98 0.01
CA ILE A 192 6.18 -8.40 0.36
C ILE A 192 4.99 -9.23 -0.13
N LEU A 193 3.76 -8.70 -0.07
CA LEU A 193 2.55 -9.38 -0.58
C LEU A 193 2.59 -9.70 -2.08
N ARG A 194 3.49 -9.09 -2.85
CA ARG A 194 3.68 -9.42 -4.28
C ARG A 194 4.42 -10.74 -4.49
N VAL A 195 5.13 -11.22 -3.46
CA VAL A 195 5.85 -12.49 -3.48
C VAL A 195 4.86 -13.60 -3.14
N LYS A 196 4.68 -14.59 -4.02
CA LYS A 196 3.69 -15.66 -3.84
C LYS A 196 4.16 -16.73 -2.84
N ASP A 197 5.46 -16.99 -2.77
CA ASP A 197 6.05 -18.02 -1.92
C ASP A 197 6.22 -17.52 -0.48
N PRO A 198 5.59 -18.15 0.53
CA PRO A 198 5.71 -17.75 1.93
C PRO A 198 7.14 -17.77 2.47
N LYS A 199 8.00 -18.70 2.00
CA LYS A 199 9.41 -18.75 2.39
C LYS A 199 10.15 -17.51 1.90
N LYS A 200 9.95 -17.14 0.63
CA LYS A 200 10.53 -15.91 0.05
C LYS A 200 9.97 -14.64 0.69
N GLN A 201 8.69 -14.64 1.11
CA GLN A 201 8.13 -13.50 1.87
C GLN A 201 8.89 -13.28 3.18
N ARG A 202 9.18 -14.34 3.96
CA ARG A 202 9.95 -14.24 5.19
C ARG A 202 11.38 -13.76 4.95
N GLU A 203 12.05 -14.30 3.94
CA GLU A 203 13.39 -13.84 3.55
C GLU A 203 13.41 -12.37 3.15
N ALA A 204 12.40 -11.94 2.36
CA ALA A 204 12.25 -10.55 1.98
C ALA A 204 12.04 -9.64 3.20
N ALA A 205 11.13 -10.03 4.12
CA ALA A 205 10.87 -9.30 5.34
C ALA A 205 12.12 -9.12 6.22
N GLN A 206 12.88 -10.20 6.41
CA GLN A 206 14.13 -10.18 7.17
C GLN A 206 15.19 -9.29 6.52
N LYS A 207 15.37 -9.39 5.19
CA LYS A 207 16.34 -8.55 4.45
C LYS A 207 15.97 -7.07 4.49
N ILE A 208 14.66 -6.75 4.33
CA ILE A 208 14.17 -5.38 4.38
C ILE A 208 14.46 -4.76 5.75
N ALA A 209 14.16 -5.48 6.85
CA ALA A 209 14.38 -5.00 8.20
C ALA A 209 15.88 -4.94 8.57
N ALA A 210 16.68 -5.95 8.19
CA ALA A 210 18.11 -5.99 8.51
C ALA A 210 18.94 -4.92 7.79
N LEU A 211 18.54 -4.55 6.57
CA LEU A 211 19.25 -3.58 5.73
C LEU A 211 18.59 -2.20 5.72
N ASP A 212 17.55 -1.99 6.51
CA ASP A 212 16.75 -0.76 6.58
C ASP A 212 16.40 -0.20 5.19
N LEU A 213 15.88 -1.06 4.32
CA LEU A 213 15.60 -0.72 2.94
C LEU A 213 14.43 0.27 2.86
N SER A 214 14.53 1.24 1.96
CA SER A 214 13.39 2.07 1.60
C SER A 214 12.29 1.26 0.88
N VAL A 215 11.04 1.75 0.88
CA VAL A 215 9.91 1.07 0.21
C VAL A 215 10.21 0.78 -1.27
N ARG A 216 10.88 1.70 -1.98
CA ARG A 216 11.27 1.52 -3.40
C ARG A 216 12.29 0.38 -3.59
N GLN A 217 13.27 0.28 -2.68
CA GLN A 217 14.25 -0.80 -2.70
C GLN A 217 13.60 -2.15 -2.35
N ALA A 218 12.70 -2.16 -1.37
CA ALA A 218 11.91 -3.33 -1.01
C ALA A 218 11.03 -3.82 -2.19
N GLU A 219 10.39 -2.90 -2.92
CA GLU A 219 9.64 -3.25 -4.14
C GLU A 219 10.52 -3.86 -5.22
N ALA A 220 11.73 -3.32 -5.42
CA ALA A 220 12.70 -3.87 -6.38
C ALA A 220 13.17 -5.28 -5.95
N LEU A 221 13.50 -5.47 -4.66
CA LEU A 221 13.88 -6.75 -4.08
C LEU A 221 12.76 -7.78 -4.28
N CYS A 222 11.55 -7.49 -3.88
CA CYS A 222 10.40 -8.38 -4.01
C CYS A 222 10.08 -8.71 -5.46
N ARG A 223 10.22 -7.75 -6.38
CA ARG A 223 10.05 -7.97 -7.82
C ARG A 223 11.09 -8.97 -8.35
N ASN A 224 12.35 -8.85 -7.93
CA ASN A 224 13.40 -9.77 -8.33
C ASN A 224 13.18 -11.17 -7.75
N MET A 225 12.73 -11.26 -6.49
CA MET A 225 12.40 -12.55 -5.85
C MET A 225 11.15 -13.23 -6.43
N SER A 226 10.22 -12.45 -6.99
CA SER A 226 9.01 -12.96 -7.65
C SER A 226 9.24 -13.37 -9.10
N ARG A 227 10.36 -12.95 -9.72
CA ARG A 227 10.70 -13.42 -11.05
C ARG A 227 11.04 -14.90 -10.94
N GLU A 228 10.28 -15.72 -11.63
CA GLU A 228 10.73 -17.09 -11.92
C GLU A 228 12.09 -16.98 -12.63
N PRO A 229 13.07 -17.82 -12.29
CA PRO A 229 14.29 -17.86 -13.05
C PRO A 229 13.89 -18.03 -14.51
N LYS A 230 14.22 -17.02 -15.33
CA LYS A 230 14.01 -17.14 -16.77
C LYS A 230 14.65 -18.45 -17.16
N PRO A 231 13.93 -19.39 -17.82
CA PRO A 231 14.54 -20.64 -18.21
C PRO A 231 15.86 -20.26 -18.87
N GLU A 232 16.96 -20.80 -18.38
CA GLU A 232 18.28 -20.61 -18.99
C GLU A 232 18.06 -20.91 -20.46
N GLN A 233 18.12 -19.88 -21.29
CA GLN A 233 18.19 -20.12 -22.72
C GLN A 233 19.40 -21.03 -22.86
N PRO A 234 19.25 -22.24 -23.44
CA PRO A 234 20.38 -23.11 -23.63
C PRO A 234 21.48 -22.23 -24.23
N ALA A 235 22.67 -22.25 -23.62
CA ALA A 235 23.82 -21.49 -24.09
C ALA A 235 23.83 -21.62 -25.61
N PRO A 236 23.92 -20.51 -26.38
CA PRO A 236 23.88 -20.62 -27.83
C PRO A 236 24.89 -21.71 -28.19
N ALA A 237 24.40 -22.81 -28.73
CA ALA A 237 25.28 -23.87 -29.26
C ALA A 237 26.25 -23.08 -30.14
N LEU A 238 27.57 -23.29 -29.91
CA LEU A 238 28.62 -22.70 -30.72
C LEU A 238 28.22 -22.89 -32.19
N GLN A 239 27.47 -21.93 -32.72
CA GLN A 239 27.19 -21.88 -34.13
C GLN A 239 28.53 -21.53 -34.75
N VAL A 240 29.25 -22.54 -35.16
CA VAL A 240 30.40 -22.35 -36.02
C VAL A 240 29.88 -21.53 -37.18
N ASP A 241 30.33 -20.29 -37.29
CA ASP A 241 29.94 -19.45 -38.42
C ASP A 241 30.66 -20.00 -39.67
N TYR A 242 30.01 -21.00 -40.28
CA TYR A 242 30.53 -21.63 -41.51
C TYR A 242 30.87 -20.62 -42.60
N VAL A 243 30.19 -19.47 -42.64
CA VAL A 243 30.45 -18.42 -43.57
C VAL A 243 31.79 -17.78 -43.30
N ALA A 244 32.06 -17.42 -42.02
CA ALA A 244 33.32 -16.84 -41.63
C ALA A 244 34.50 -17.80 -41.77
N GLU A 245 34.26 -19.09 -41.58
CA GLU A 245 35.30 -20.14 -41.77
C GLU A 245 35.60 -20.40 -43.23
N CYS A 246 34.54 -20.40 -44.09
CA CYS A 246 34.68 -20.47 -45.55
C CYS A 246 35.39 -19.22 -46.10
N GLU A 247 35.08 -18.03 -45.64
CA GLU A 247 35.75 -16.76 -46.02
C GLU A 247 37.27 -16.83 -45.69
N LYS A 248 37.63 -17.30 -44.48
CA LYS A 248 39.04 -17.49 -44.07
C LYS A 248 39.78 -18.51 -44.92
N THR A 249 39.12 -19.63 -45.20
CA THR A 249 39.75 -20.70 -45.99
C THR A 249 39.95 -20.28 -47.44
N LEU A 250 38.92 -19.69 -48.06
CA LEU A 250 39.01 -19.17 -49.42
C LEU A 250 40.02 -18.01 -49.53
N SER A 251 40.03 -17.09 -48.57
CA SER A 251 41.01 -15.99 -48.54
C SER A 251 42.46 -16.48 -48.45
N ARG A 252 42.71 -17.58 -47.69
CA ARG A 252 44.03 -18.20 -47.55
C ARG A 252 44.44 -18.88 -48.87
N HIS A 253 43.51 -19.61 -49.55
CA HIS A 253 43.78 -20.28 -50.79
C HIS A 253 43.99 -19.32 -51.97
N LEU A 254 43.18 -18.27 -52.05
CA LEU A 254 43.22 -17.32 -53.16
C LEU A 254 44.19 -16.18 -52.92
N GLY A 255 44.83 -16.11 -51.71
CA GLY A 255 45.76 -15.04 -51.37
C GLY A 255 45.17 -13.64 -51.34
N ARG A 256 43.87 -13.50 -51.21
CA ARG A 256 43.09 -12.23 -51.27
C ARG A 256 41.86 -12.25 -50.42
N ALA A 257 41.31 -11.08 -50.13
CA ALA A 257 40.07 -10.96 -49.37
C ALA A 257 38.88 -11.54 -50.16
N VAL A 258 38.18 -12.47 -49.51
CA VAL A 258 36.95 -13.09 -50.02
C VAL A 258 35.83 -12.72 -49.03
N LYS A 259 34.73 -12.19 -49.53
CA LYS A 259 33.53 -11.90 -48.75
C LYS A 259 32.36 -12.69 -49.27
N ILE A 260 31.67 -13.38 -48.37
CA ILE A 260 30.48 -14.16 -48.69
C ILE A 260 29.26 -13.43 -48.19
N VAL A 261 28.46 -12.84 -49.08
CA VAL A 261 27.21 -12.22 -48.69
C VAL A 261 26.08 -13.24 -48.83
N ASN A 262 25.56 -13.67 -47.70
CA ASN A 262 24.51 -14.69 -47.65
C ASN A 262 23.13 -14.01 -47.57
N GLY A 263 22.28 -14.25 -48.55
CA GLY A 263 20.91 -13.78 -48.56
C GLY A 263 19.91 -14.93 -48.37
N LYS A 264 18.64 -14.61 -48.07
CA LYS A 264 17.60 -15.66 -47.79
C LYS A 264 17.39 -16.71 -48.90
N ARG A 265 17.68 -16.40 -50.17
CA ARG A 265 17.50 -17.34 -51.32
C ARG A 265 18.73 -17.45 -52.21
N LYS A 266 19.61 -16.45 -52.16
CA LYS A 266 20.81 -16.42 -53.01
C LYS A 266 21.96 -15.83 -52.19
N GLY A 267 23.10 -16.44 -52.27
CA GLY A 267 24.38 -15.92 -51.79
C GLY A 267 25.23 -15.46 -52.99
N ARG A 268 26.21 -14.60 -52.71
CA ARG A 268 27.22 -14.19 -53.66
C ARG A 268 28.58 -14.12 -53.03
N PHE A 269 29.61 -14.41 -53.82
CA PHE A 269 31.00 -14.21 -53.45
C PHE A 269 31.45 -12.84 -54.01
N GLU A 270 32.10 -12.07 -53.21
CA GLU A 270 32.75 -10.82 -53.59
C GLU A 270 34.26 -11.06 -53.50
N LEU A 271 34.95 -10.94 -54.66
CA LEU A 271 36.38 -11.13 -54.81
C LEU A 271 36.96 -9.82 -55.34
N GLU A 272 38.00 -9.31 -54.72
CA GLU A 272 38.73 -8.14 -55.20
C GLU A 272 39.84 -8.56 -56.13
N PHE A 273 40.02 -7.84 -57.25
CA PHE A 273 41.11 -7.98 -58.21
C PHE A 273 41.71 -6.60 -58.52
N TYR A 274 43.03 -6.59 -58.81
CA TYR A 274 43.82 -5.38 -58.99
C TYR A 274 44.37 -5.36 -60.45
N GLY A 275 43.55 -4.90 -61.41
CA GLY A 275 43.90 -4.79 -62.79
C GLY A 275 43.63 -6.04 -63.63
N PRO A 276 43.82 -5.93 -64.97
CA PRO A 276 43.51 -7.01 -65.95
C PRO A 276 44.35 -8.30 -65.74
N GLU A 277 45.64 -8.13 -65.42
CA GLU A 277 46.54 -9.29 -65.24
C GLU A 277 46.17 -10.12 -63.99
N ASP A 278 45.73 -9.44 -62.93
CA ASP A 278 45.30 -10.10 -61.72
C ASP A 278 43.95 -10.81 -61.91
N LEU A 279 43.05 -10.23 -62.70
CA LEU A 279 41.78 -10.85 -63.10
C LEU A 279 42.06 -12.12 -63.91
N GLN A 280 43.06 -12.10 -64.83
CA GLN A 280 43.46 -13.28 -65.62
C GLN A 280 43.92 -14.45 -64.72
N ARG A 281 44.80 -14.17 -63.74
CA ARG A 281 45.26 -15.15 -62.77
C ARG A 281 44.14 -15.71 -61.90
N LEU A 282 43.20 -14.84 -61.48
CA LEU A 282 42.04 -15.28 -60.71
C LEU A 282 41.15 -16.22 -61.55
N TYR A 283 40.94 -15.89 -62.83
CA TYR A 283 40.18 -16.70 -63.74
C TYR A 283 40.84 -18.08 -64.00
N GLU A 284 42.16 -18.13 -64.20
CA GLU A 284 42.93 -19.36 -64.35
C GLU A 284 42.89 -20.23 -63.06
N ALA A 285 43.00 -19.62 -61.87
CA ALA A 285 42.88 -20.33 -60.62
C ALA A 285 41.48 -20.95 -60.44
N CYS A 286 40.42 -20.30 -60.83
CA CYS A 286 39.07 -20.83 -60.79
C CYS A 286 38.85 -21.98 -61.80
N LEU A 287 39.52 -21.96 -62.97
CA LEU A 287 39.41 -23.01 -63.99
C LEU A 287 40.20 -24.28 -63.64
N LEU A 288 41.39 -24.11 -63.06
CA LEU A 288 42.21 -25.27 -62.62
C LEU A 288 41.48 -26.13 -61.56
N TYR A 289 40.71 -25.54 -60.70
CA TYR A 289 39.96 -26.27 -59.65
C TYR A 289 38.73 -27.03 -60.23
N THR A 290 38.20 -26.66 -61.38
CA THR A 290 37.09 -27.36 -62.01
C THR A 290 37.56 -28.57 -62.85
N SER A 291 38.82 -28.61 -63.25
CA SER A 291 39.39 -29.70 -64.02
C SER A 291 39.75 -30.92 -63.18
N ASP A 292 40.27 -30.73 -61.93
CA ASP A 292 40.62 -31.86 -61.02
C ASP A 292 39.41 -32.55 -60.41
N ALA A 293 38.23 -31.90 -60.38
CA ALA A 293 37.02 -32.47 -59.81
C ALA A 293 36.19 -33.30 -60.85
N ALA A 294 36.64 -33.40 -62.08
CA ALA A 294 35.98 -34.18 -63.14
C ALA A 294 36.62 -35.56 -63.40
N ASP A 295 37.76 -35.85 -62.74
CA ASP A 295 38.51 -37.12 -62.91
C ASP A 295 38.51 -38.00 -61.65
N GLU A 296 37.71 -37.72 -60.61
CA GLU A 296 37.33 -38.64 -59.53
C GLU A 296 35.80 -38.94 -59.64
#